data_12ecb3f854d22119c2ea4c4c4d3dc966
#
_entry.id   12ecb3f854d22119c2ea4c4c4d3dc966
#
_cell.length_a   1.000
_cell.length_b   1.000
_cell.length_c   1.000
_cell.angle_alpha   90.00
_cell.angle_beta   90.00
_cell.angle_gamma   90.00
#
_symmetry.space_group_name_H-M   'P 1'
#
loop_
_entity.id
_entity.type
_entity.pdbx_description
1 polymer ?
#
loop_
_entity_poly.entity_id
_entity_poly.type
_entity_poly.pdbx_seq_one_letter_code
_entity_poly.pdbx_strand_id
1 'polypeptide(L)'
;MIELRDVVVAYDTRVILDSVNLTIADGETLVILGGSGSGKSTLLRLIIGLQRPTSGQIIVDGVDITTLSEEEFNKVRQKMGMVFQYSALFDSMSVGENVAFGLRVHTNMSDDEIKHIVAERLGWVGLSGYESYMPNELSGGMKKRVSLARAIALDPTLILYDEPSSGLDPITSGTISMLIRGMQERLGCTSIVVTHDMQSAFYVADRIALLDKGKFIEVSKTEDFKNSPNPKVQQFIHGEAEAIDIVTRRDR
;
A
#
# COMPACT_ATOMS: atom_id res chain seq x y z
N MET A 1 -7.48 -14.12 -1.08
CA MET A 1 -8.36 -13.52 -0.03
C MET A 1 -7.57 -13.23 1.23
N ILE A 2 -7.80 -12.07 1.85
CA ILE A 2 -7.12 -11.67 3.11
C ILE A 2 -8.17 -11.49 4.19
N GLU A 3 -7.90 -12.04 5.37
CA GLU A 3 -8.76 -11.88 6.54
C GLU A 3 -7.95 -11.48 7.78
N LEU A 4 -8.41 -10.44 8.46
CA LEU A 4 -7.95 -10.05 9.79
C LEU A 4 -9.04 -10.41 10.78
N ARG A 5 -8.68 -11.14 11.83
CA ARG A 5 -9.61 -11.60 12.87
C ARG A 5 -9.12 -11.14 14.23
N ASP A 6 -9.83 -10.20 14.83
CA ASP A 6 -9.58 -9.61 16.16
C ASP A 6 -8.12 -9.18 16.36
N VAL A 7 -7.53 -8.56 15.32
CA VAL A 7 -6.11 -8.17 15.30
C VAL A 7 -5.87 -7.01 16.24
N VAL A 8 -4.98 -7.22 17.20
CA VAL A 8 -4.52 -6.20 18.16
C VAL A 8 -3.03 -5.95 17.98
N VAL A 9 -2.63 -4.69 18.00
CA VAL A 9 -1.23 -4.28 18.14
C VAL A 9 -1.12 -3.29 19.28
N ALA A 10 -0.33 -3.64 20.28
CA ALA A 10 -0.06 -2.79 21.44
C ALA A 10 1.44 -2.76 21.74
N TYR A 11 1.92 -1.58 22.14
CA TYR A 11 3.25 -1.36 22.67
C TYR A 11 3.12 -0.77 24.06
N ASP A 12 3.55 -1.49 25.07
CA ASP A 12 3.38 -1.13 26.48
C ASP A 12 1.92 -0.76 26.80
N THR A 13 1.64 0.51 27.04
CA THR A 13 0.31 1.06 27.36
C THR A 13 -0.44 1.60 26.13
N ARG A 14 0.20 1.67 24.96
CA ARG A 14 -0.39 2.29 23.77
C ARG A 14 -0.91 1.22 22.81
N VAL A 15 -2.22 1.18 22.62
CA VAL A 15 -2.87 0.38 21.59
C VAL A 15 -2.82 1.14 20.26
N ILE A 16 -2.28 0.49 19.22
CA ILE A 16 -2.18 1.03 17.86
C ILE A 16 -3.33 0.49 16.99
N LEU A 17 -3.63 -0.81 17.11
CA LEU A 17 -4.79 -1.45 16.47
C LEU A 17 -5.56 -2.20 17.57
N ASP A 18 -6.88 -2.02 17.58
CA ASP A 18 -7.75 -2.53 18.62
C ASP A 18 -8.86 -3.41 18.05
N SER A 19 -8.66 -4.71 18.13
CA SER A 19 -9.61 -5.75 17.67
C SER A 19 -10.09 -5.53 16.22
N VAL A 20 -9.13 -5.32 15.32
CA VAL A 20 -9.40 -5.03 13.92
C VAL A 20 -9.89 -6.29 13.21
N ASN A 21 -11.06 -6.19 12.58
CA ASN A 21 -11.65 -7.22 11.75
C ASN A 21 -11.84 -6.67 10.33
N LEU A 22 -11.37 -7.41 9.31
CA LEU A 22 -11.45 -6.99 7.91
C LEU A 22 -11.35 -8.21 7.00
N THR A 23 -12.15 -8.24 5.95
CA THR A 23 -12.02 -9.21 4.85
C THR A 23 -11.83 -8.47 3.55
N ILE A 24 -10.86 -8.91 2.74
CA ILE A 24 -10.56 -8.36 1.42
C ILE A 24 -10.68 -9.51 0.41
N ALA A 25 -11.51 -9.32 -0.60
CA ALA A 25 -11.75 -10.33 -1.63
C ALA A 25 -10.58 -10.40 -2.62
N ASP A 26 -10.47 -11.53 -3.34
CA ASP A 26 -9.49 -11.65 -4.41
C ASP A 26 -9.82 -10.67 -5.55
N GLY A 27 -8.78 -10.04 -6.10
CA GLY A 27 -8.90 -9.06 -7.16
C GLY A 27 -9.49 -7.71 -6.75
N GLU A 28 -9.81 -7.52 -5.45
CA GLU A 28 -10.34 -6.27 -4.92
C GLU A 28 -9.23 -5.24 -4.69
N THR A 29 -9.51 -3.99 -4.99
CA THR A 29 -8.72 -2.84 -4.51
C THR A 29 -9.40 -2.23 -3.29
N LEU A 30 -8.85 -2.49 -2.10
CA LEU A 30 -9.27 -1.84 -0.86
C LEU A 30 -8.38 -0.64 -0.57
N VAL A 31 -8.98 0.53 -0.39
CA VAL A 31 -8.27 1.71 0.11
C VAL A 31 -8.52 1.88 1.60
N ILE A 32 -7.46 2.08 2.37
CA ILE A 32 -7.53 2.36 3.80
C ILE A 32 -7.16 3.82 4.03
N LEU A 33 -8.15 4.62 4.37
CA LEU A 33 -8.02 6.02 4.74
C LEU A 33 -7.83 6.17 6.25
N GLY A 34 -7.32 7.32 6.66
CA GLY A 34 -7.23 7.68 8.07
C GLY A 34 -6.17 8.76 8.33
N GLY A 35 -6.28 9.42 9.45
CA GLY A 35 -5.34 10.46 9.89
C GLY A 35 -3.93 9.91 10.16
N SER A 36 -2.98 10.83 10.38
CA SER A 36 -1.62 10.45 10.79
C SER A 36 -1.67 9.70 12.13
N GLY A 37 -0.96 8.58 12.23
CA GLY A 37 -0.92 7.77 13.44
C GLY A 37 -2.15 6.89 13.69
N SER A 38 -3.11 6.77 12.78
CA SER A 38 -4.29 5.90 12.94
C SER A 38 -4.00 4.40 12.91
N GLY A 39 -2.79 3.98 12.45
CA GLY A 39 -2.38 2.56 12.38
C GLY A 39 -2.24 1.99 10.98
N LYS A 40 -2.43 2.78 9.91
CA LYS A 40 -2.43 2.32 8.50
C LYS A 40 -1.16 1.58 8.09
N SER A 41 0.00 2.23 8.24
CA SER A 41 1.29 1.59 7.89
C SER A 41 1.62 0.41 8.81
N THR A 42 1.13 0.40 10.05
CA THR A 42 1.22 -0.76 10.94
C THR A 42 0.46 -1.94 10.36
N LEU A 43 -0.75 -1.71 9.86
CA LEU A 43 -1.56 -2.74 9.23
C LEU A 43 -0.86 -3.35 8.00
N LEU A 44 -0.27 -2.53 7.12
CA LEU A 44 0.53 -3.05 6.00
C LEU A 44 1.73 -3.87 6.45
N ARG A 45 2.44 -3.42 7.51
CA ARG A 45 3.59 -4.16 8.07
C ARG A 45 3.20 -5.52 8.65
N LEU A 46 2.01 -5.62 9.23
CA LEU A 46 1.46 -6.90 9.69
C LEU A 46 1.21 -7.85 8.53
N ILE A 47 0.54 -7.37 7.46
CA ILE A 47 0.17 -8.19 6.30
C ILE A 47 1.43 -8.70 5.57
N ILE A 48 2.47 -7.84 5.41
CA ILE A 48 3.73 -8.26 4.79
C ILE A 48 4.68 -8.98 5.77
N GLY A 49 4.28 -9.13 7.05
CA GLY A 49 5.02 -9.86 8.08
C GLY A 49 6.30 -9.17 8.55
N LEU A 50 6.42 -7.86 8.38
CA LEU A 50 7.49 -7.05 8.98
C LEU A 50 7.25 -6.82 10.48
N GLN A 51 6.06 -7.15 10.95
CA GLN A 51 5.65 -7.05 12.34
C GLN A 51 4.63 -8.15 12.65
N ARG A 52 4.61 -8.62 13.89
CA ARG A 52 3.60 -9.55 14.37
C ARG A 52 2.54 -8.83 15.18
N PRO A 53 1.28 -9.28 15.15
CA PRO A 53 0.26 -8.73 16.02
C PRO A 53 0.52 -9.18 17.48
N THR A 54 -0.01 -8.42 18.45
CA THR A 54 -0.01 -8.79 19.86
C THR A 54 -0.99 -9.95 20.12
N SER A 55 -2.13 -9.93 19.41
CA SER A 55 -3.12 -11.01 19.40
C SER A 55 -3.96 -10.95 18.13
N GLY A 56 -4.80 -11.97 17.92
CA GLY A 56 -5.60 -12.11 16.71
C GLY A 56 -4.88 -12.88 15.61
N GLN A 57 -5.52 -13.02 14.46
CA GLN A 57 -5.01 -13.80 13.33
C GLN A 57 -5.05 -12.98 12.04
N ILE A 58 -4.09 -13.24 11.17
CA ILE A 58 -4.05 -12.69 9.80
C ILE A 58 -3.92 -13.87 8.86
N ILE A 59 -4.91 -14.03 7.98
CA ILE A 59 -4.99 -15.12 7.03
C ILE A 59 -4.82 -14.55 5.63
N VAL A 60 -3.88 -15.07 4.87
CA VAL A 60 -3.61 -14.71 3.48
C VAL A 60 -3.73 -15.98 2.64
N ASP A 61 -4.63 -16.00 1.67
CA ASP A 61 -4.91 -17.15 0.80
C ASP A 61 -5.14 -18.45 1.59
N GLY A 62 -5.86 -18.36 2.70
CA GLY A 62 -6.17 -19.49 3.57
C GLY A 62 -5.06 -19.90 4.53
N VAL A 63 -3.91 -19.23 4.51
CA VAL A 63 -2.77 -19.50 5.40
C VAL A 63 -2.73 -18.49 6.53
N ASP A 64 -2.75 -18.95 7.78
CA ASP A 64 -2.54 -18.08 8.95
C ASP A 64 -1.06 -17.68 9.03
N ILE A 65 -0.75 -16.44 8.63
CA ILE A 65 0.61 -15.91 8.59
C ILE A 65 1.15 -15.52 9.96
N THR A 66 0.32 -15.47 11.01
CA THR A 66 0.74 -15.08 12.37
C THR A 66 1.60 -16.12 13.04
N THR A 67 1.45 -17.38 12.65
CA THR A 67 2.13 -18.54 13.24
C THR A 67 3.33 -19.03 12.44
N LEU A 68 3.52 -18.52 11.21
CA LEU A 68 4.59 -18.96 10.31
C LEU A 68 5.98 -18.61 10.84
N SER A 69 6.95 -19.51 10.62
CA SER A 69 8.36 -19.19 10.71
C SER A 69 8.76 -18.19 9.63
N GLU A 70 9.91 -17.56 9.78
CA GLU A 70 10.42 -16.60 8.78
C GLU A 70 10.64 -17.25 7.41
N GLU A 71 11.13 -18.50 7.39
CA GLU A 71 11.32 -19.26 6.16
C GLU A 71 10.00 -19.57 5.43
N GLU A 72 8.96 -19.98 6.18
CA GLU A 72 7.64 -20.22 5.61
C GLU A 72 7.02 -18.93 5.13
N PHE A 73 7.17 -17.84 5.89
CA PHE A 73 6.64 -16.53 5.50
C PHE A 73 7.30 -15.99 4.24
N ASN A 74 8.58 -16.26 4.00
CA ASN A 74 9.27 -15.84 2.78
C ASN A 74 8.62 -16.42 1.52
N LYS A 75 8.03 -17.63 1.56
CA LYS A 75 7.29 -18.20 0.44
C LYS A 75 5.99 -17.42 0.16
N VAL A 76 5.35 -16.91 1.21
CA VAL A 76 4.16 -16.06 1.08
C VAL A 76 4.53 -14.69 0.52
N ARG A 77 5.63 -14.07 1.02
CA ARG A 77 6.12 -12.75 0.55
C ARG A 77 6.48 -12.72 -0.94
N GLN A 78 6.93 -13.84 -1.52
CA GLN A 78 7.22 -13.92 -2.96
C GLN A 78 6.01 -13.62 -3.83
N LYS A 79 4.80 -13.81 -3.31
CA LYS A 79 3.53 -13.48 -3.98
C LYS A 79 3.04 -12.07 -3.69
N MET A 80 3.79 -11.29 -2.92
CA MET A 80 3.43 -9.95 -2.49
C MET A 80 4.35 -8.91 -3.11
N GLY A 81 3.78 -7.85 -3.67
CA GLY A 81 4.49 -6.63 -4.04
C GLY A 81 4.32 -5.55 -2.98
N MET A 82 5.34 -4.73 -2.76
CA MET A 82 5.27 -3.60 -1.83
C MET A 82 5.79 -2.32 -2.48
N VAL A 83 4.98 -1.27 -2.42
CA VAL A 83 5.33 0.09 -2.84
C VAL A 83 5.40 0.96 -1.59
N PHE A 84 6.60 1.44 -1.28
CA PHE A 84 6.86 2.24 -0.09
C PHE A 84 6.67 3.73 -0.33
N GLN A 85 6.34 4.48 0.72
CA GLN A 85 6.13 5.93 0.70
C GLN A 85 7.29 6.71 0.06
N TYR A 86 8.53 6.30 0.26
CA TYR A 86 9.73 6.95 -0.29
C TYR A 86 10.39 6.14 -1.41
N SER A 87 9.59 5.31 -2.13
CA SER A 87 10.04 4.44 -3.23
C SER A 87 11.04 3.35 -2.83
N ALA A 88 11.88 3.57 -1.83
CA ALA A 88 12.88 2.64 -1.30
C ALA A 88 13.73 1.95 -2.40
N LEU A 89 14.15 2.73 -3.41
CA LEU A 89 15.07 2.25 -4.43
C LEU A 89 16.47 2.09 -3.85
N PHE A 90 17.19 1.11 -4.33
CA PHE A 90 18.61 0.95 -4.04
C PHE A 90 19.41 1.98 -4.85
N ASP A 91 19.97 2.98 -4.18
CA ASP A 91 20.69 4.09 -4.82
C ASP A 91 21.98 3.63 -5.54
N SER A 92 22.53 2.47 -5.17
CA SER A 92 23.71 1.86 -5.79
C SER A 92 23.40 0.99 -7.01
N MET A 93 22.14 0.84 -7.37
CA MET A 93 21.64 0.03 -8.48
C MET A 93 20.95 0.91 -9.51
N SER A 94 21.12 0.58 -10.79
CA SER A 94 20.37 1.22 -11.86
C SER A 94 18.85 0.95 -11.75
N VAL A 95 18.06 1.66 -12.52
CA VAL A 95 16.61 1.44 -12.64
C VAL A 95 16.30 -0.01 -13.02
N GLY A 96 16.98 -0.52 -14.04
CA GLY A 96 16.79 -1.92 -14.48
C GLY A 96 17.19 -2.92 -13.39
N GLU A 97 18.28 -2.68 -12.68
CA GLU A 97 18.72 -3.55 -11.57
C GLU A 97 17.76 -3.51 -10.37
N ASN A 98 17.18 -2.34 -10.06
CA ASN A 98 16.15 -2.23 -9.05
C ASN A 98 14.92 -3.09 -9.40
N VAL A 99 14.45 -3.07 -10.65
CA VAL A 99 13.31 -3.89 -11.09
C VAL A 99 13.70 -5.36 -11.15
N ALA A 100 14.91 -5.70 -11.61
CA ALA A 100 15.42 -7.05 -11.72
C ALA A 100 15.72 -7.72 -10.37
N PHE A 101 15.85 -6.95 -9.28
CA PHE A 101 16.36 -7.45 -7.99
C PHE A 101 15.60 -8.67 -7.49
N GLY A 102 14.26 -8.58 -7.41
CA GLY A 102 13.42 -9.70 -6.96
C GLY A 102 13.51 -10.92 -7.89
N LEU A 103 13.57 -10.70 -9.19
CA LEU A 103 13.70 -11.77 -10.17
C LEU A 103 15.01 -12.55 -9.98
N ARG A 104 16.14 -11.84 -9.80
CA ARG A 104 17.45 -12.47 -9.57
C ARG A 104 17.53 -13.26 -8.26
N VAL A 105 16.84 -12.78 -7.22
CA VAL A 105 16.87 -13.41 -5.89
C VAL A 105 15.96 -14.63 -5.80
N HIS A 106 14.81 -14.59 -6.48
CA HIS A 106 13.74 -15.56 -6.26
C HIS A 106 13.46 -16.50 -7.44
N THR A 107 14.18 -16.33 -8.58
CA THR A 107 13.99 -17.17 -9.76
C THR A 107 15.32 -17.71 -10.29
N ASN A 108 15.23 -18.72 -11.16
CA ASN A 108 16.37 -19.24 -11.91
C ASN A 108 16.37 -18.77 -13.37
N MET A 109 15.76 -17.62 -13.66
CA MET A 109 15.68 -17.05 -15.00
C MET A 109 17.05 -16.64 -15.52
N SER A 110 17.26 -16.77 -16.82
CA SER A 110 18.44 -16.26 -17.49
C SER A 110 18.46 -14.72 -17.50
N ASP A 111 19.62 -14.13 -17.68
CA ASP A 111 19.78 -12.66 -17.77
C ASP A 111 18.91 -12.06 -18.89
N ASP A 112 18.73 -12.76 -20.00
CA ASP A 112 17.94 -12.25 -21.13
C ASP A 112 16.43 -12.32 -20.86
N GLU A 113 15.93 -13.34 -20.14
CA GLU A 113 14.56 -13.39 -19.64
C GLU A 113 14.30 -12.27 -18.66
N ILE A 114 15.21 -12.05 -17.70
CA ILE A 114 15.11 -10.95 -16.72
C ILE A 114 15.09 -9.59 -17.43
N LYS A 115 16.00 -9.34 -18.40
CA LYS A 115 16.00 -8.09 -19.18
C LYS A 115 14.68 -7.87 -19.92
N HIS A 116 14.10 -8.92 -20.48
CA HIS A 116 12.81 -8.84 -21.16
C HIS A 116 11.71 -8.40 -20.20
N ILE A 117 11.59 -9.04 -19.04
CA ILE A 117 10.59 -8.69 -18.01
C ILE A 117 10.82 -7.26 -17.53
N VAL A 118 12.08 -6.86 -17.25
CA VAL A 118 12.41 -5.50 -16.80
C VAL A 118 11.94 -4.47 -17.82
N ALA A 119 12.25 -4.65 -19.11
CA ALA A 119 11.85 -3.74 -20.17
C ALA A 119 10.31 -3.65 -20.28
N GLU A 120 9.62 -4.79 -20.17
CA GLU A 120 8.17 -4.85 -20.16
C GLU A 120 7.57 -4.09 -19.00
N ARG A 121 8.01 -4.34 -17.74
CA ARG A 121 7.48 -3.68 -16.54
C ARG A 121 7.78 -2.19 -16.53
N LEU A 122 8.96 -1.76 -16.99
CA LEU A 122 9.26 -0.35 -17.19
C LEU A 122 8.38 0.28 -18.27
N GLY A 123 8.07 -0.44 -19.33
CA GLY A 123 7.11 -0.02 -20.35
C GLY A 123 5.72 0.22 -19.78
N TRP A 124 5.23 -0.63 -18.86
CA TRP A 124 3.92 -0.46 -18.22
C TRP A 124 3.80 0.83 -17.41
N VAL A 125 4.92 1.30 -16.86
CA VAL A 125 4.96 2.56 -16.08
C VAL A 125 5.44 3.76 -16.91
N GLY A 126 5.58 3.62 -18.23
CA GLY A 126 6.01 4.69 -19.14
C GLY A 126 7.48 5.11 -18.96
N LEU A 127 8.35 4.14 -18.66
CA LEU A 127 9.79 4.35 -18.46
C LEU A 127 10.64 3.44 -19.37
N SER A 128 10.16 3.12 -20.58
CA SER A 128 10.97 2.38 -21.57
C SER A 128 12.26 3.16 -21.90
N GLY A 129 13.40 2.47 -21.91
CA GLY A 129 14.71 3.07 -22.22
C GLY A 129 15.41 3.71 -21.01
N TYR A 130 14.83 3.61 -19.79
CA TYR A 130 15.45 4.13 -18.57
C TYR A 130 16.23 3.09 -17.77
N GLU A 131 16.44 1.89 -18.31
CA GLU A 131 17.02 0.74 -17.60
C GLU A 131 18.41 1.04 -17.02
N SER A 132 19.21 1.85 -17.74
CA SER A 132 20.59 2.20 -17.34
C SER A 132 20.72 3.41 -16.44
N TYR A 133 19.62 4.16 -16.23
CA TYR A 133 19.64 5.36 -15.38
C TYR A 133 19.79 4.99 -13.90
N MET A 134 20.42 5.90 -13.14
CA MET A 134 20.52 5.76 -11.68
C MET A 134 19.36 6.48 -10.98
N PRO A 135 18.95 6.06 -9.78
CA PRO A 135 17.85 6.71 -9.06
C PRO A 135 18.04 8.22 -8.84
N ASN A 136 19.27 8.71 -8.67
CA ASN A 136 19.56 10.13 -8.48
C ASN A 136 19.33 10.98 -9.74
N GLU A 137 19.22 10.37 -10.91
CA GLU A 137 18.91 11.03 -12.18
C GLU A 137 17.40 11.18 -12.45
N LEU A 138 16.56 10.60 -11.56
CA LEU A 138 15.12 10.54 -11.72
C LEU A 138 14.39 11.60 -10.89
N SER A 139 13.28 12.13 -11.44
CA SER A 139 12.32 12.92 -10.66
C SER A 139 11.61 12.06 -9.60
N GLY A 140 10.96 12.70 -8.60
CA GLY A 140 10.20 11.99 -7.58
C GLY A 140 9.10 11.08 -8.16
N GLY A 141 8.36 11.56 -9.16
CA GLY A 141 7.34 10.77 -9.85
C GLY A 141 7.93 9.59 -10.64
N MET A 142 9.10 9.76 -11.25
CA MET A 142 9.80 8.65 -11.93
C MET A 142 10.25 7.59 -10.92
N LYS A 143 10.80 7.98 -9.77
CA LYS A 143 11.18 7.03 -8.70
C LYS A 143 9.97 6.21 -8.22
N LYS A 144 8.81 6.83 -8.06
CA LYS A 144 7.57 6.14 -7.72
C LYS A 144 7.18 5.11 -8.79
N ARG A 145 7.29 5.49 -10.08
CA ARG A 145 6.99 4.59 -11.20
C ARG A 145 7.96 3.40 -11.28
N VAL A 146 9.26 3.60 -11.01
CA VAL A 146 10.23 2.50 -10.89
C VAL A 146 9.87 1.58 -9.72
N SER A 147 9.47 2.14 -8.57
CA SER A 147 9.03 1.36 -7.42
C SER A 147 7.79 0.50 -7.73
N LEU A 148 6.85 1.03 -8.53
CA LEU A 148 5.71 0.28 -9.05
C LEU A 148 6.18 -0.88 -9.94
N ALA A 149 7.05 -0.62 -10.92
CA ALA A 149 7.60 -1.65 -11.81
C ALA A 149 8.32 -2.77 -11.04
N ARG A 150 9.11 -2.40 -10.02
CA ARG A 150 9.78 -3.36 -9.12
C ARG A 150 8.79 -4.22 -8.35
N ALA A 151 7.72 -3.61 -7.82
CA ALA A 151 6.72 -4.33 -7.02
C ALA A 151 5.96 -5.39 -7.83
N ILE A 152 5.81 -5.20 -9.15
CA ILE A 152 5.08 -6.12 -10.04
C ILE A 152 6.00 -7.06 -10.84
N ALA A 153 7.31 -7.01 -10.63
CA ALA A 153 8.26 -7.78 -11.44
C ALA A 153 8.06 -9.30 -11.33
N LEU A 154 7.61 -9.79 -10.18
CA LEU A 154 7.35 -11.20 -9.88
C LEU A 154 5.89 -11.64 -10.12
N ASP A 155 5.06 -10.85 -10.80
CA ASP A 155 3.62 -11.10 -10.98
C ASP A 155 2.89 -11.44 -9.67
N PRO A 156 2.91 -10.51 -8.68
CA PRO A 156 2.34 -10.76 -7.37
C PRO A 156 0.81 -10.92 -7.44
N THR A 157 0.26 -11.74 -6.55
CA THR A 157 -1.19 -11.87 -6.34
C THR A 157 -1.75 -10.81 -5.39
N LEU A 158 -0.89 -10.18 -4.59
CA LEU A 158 -1.20 -9.10 -3.66
C LEU A 158 -0.21 -7.96 -3.80
N ILE A 159 -0.70 -6.73 -3.92
CA ILE A 159 0.16 -5.54 -3.89
C ILE A 159 -0.27 -4.61 -2.76
N LEU A 160 0.71 -4.21 -1.96
CA LEU A 160 0.55 -3.27 -0.85
C LEU A 160 1.15 -1.92 -1.23
N TYR A 161 0.39 -0.84 -1.05
CA TYR A 161 0.84 0.52 -1.37
C TYR A 161 0.77 1.39 -0.10
N ASP A 162 1.92 1.87 0.37
CA ASP A 162 2.01 2.80 1.50
C ASP A 162 2.23 4.23 0.96
N GLU A 163 1.18 5.06 0.98
CA GLU A 163 1.18 6.45 0.51
C GLU A 163 1.84 6.63 -0.87
N PRO A 164 1.36 5.95 -1.93
CA PRO A 164 2.07 5.86 -3.21
C PRO A 164 2.21 7.21 -3.93
N SER A 165 1.30 8.16 -3.71
CA SER A 165 1.31 9.50 -4.32
C SER A 165 1.88 10.60 -3.41
N SER A 166 2.31 10.25 -2.18
CA SER A 166 2.82 11.22 -1.22
C SER A 166 4.00 12.05 -1.77
N GLY A 167 3.91 13.38 -1.60
CA GLY A 167 4.96 14.32 -2.02
C GLY A 167 4.98 14.64 -3.51
N LEU A 168 3.96 14.24 -4.27
CA LEU A 168 3.80 14.53 -5.69
C LEU A 168 2.78 15.66 -5.91
N ASP A 169 2.91 16.35 -7.04
CA ASP A 169 1.89 17.28 -7.52
C ASP A 169 0.61 16.53 -7.95
N PRO A 170 -0.56 17.21 -8.04
CA PRO A 170 -1.83 16.55 -8.35
C PRO A 170 -1.86 15.80 -9.68
N ILE A 171 -1.16 16.30 -10.73
CA ILE A 171 -1.13 15.65 -12.05
C ILE A 171 -0.34 14.35 -11.98
N THR A 172 0.82 14.40 -11.34
CA THR A 172 1.67 13.21 -11.14
C THR A 172 0.98 12.20 -10.21
N SER A 173 0.28 12.65 -9.16
CA SER A 173 -0.54 11.78 -8.29
C SER A 173 -1.64 11.06 -9.08
N GLY A 174 -2.34 11.77 -9.96
CA GLY A 174 -3.32 11.17 -10.88
C GLY A 174 -2.70 10.08 -11.76
N THR A 175 -1.49 10.34 -12.29
CA THR A 175 -0.77 9.34 -13.09
C THR A 175 -0.46 8.07 -12.28
N ILE A 176 -0.02 8.21 -11.02
CA ILE A 176 0.23 7.04 -10.14
C ILE A 176 -1.08 6.26 -9.90
N SER A 177 -2.19 6.96 -9.65
CA SER A 177 -3.50 6.32 -9.45
C SER A 177 -3.96 5.55 -10.70
N MET A 178 -3.77 6.10 -11.88
CA MET A 178 -4.05 5.40 -13.14
C MET A 178 -3.19 4.13 -13.30
N LEU A 179 -1.90 4.22 -12.95
CA LEU A 179 -1.00 3.06 -13.01
C LEU A 179 -1.43 1.97 -12.02
N ILE A 180 -1.79 2.31 -10.78
CA ILE A 180 -2.30 1.37 -9.77
C ILE A 180 -3.52 0.62 -10.32
N ARG A 181 -4.51 1.33 -10.86
CA ARG A 181 -5.71 0.73 -11.44
C ARG A 181 -5.37 -0.16 -12.64
N GLY A 182 -4.55 0.33 -13.57
CA GLY A 182 -4.14 -0.44 -14.75
C GLY A 182 -3.33 -1.71 -14.41
N MET A 183 -2.53 -1.70 -13.34
CA MET A 183 -1.82 -2.88 -12.86
C MET A 183 -2.77 -3.91 -12.27
N GLN A 184 -3.73 -3.47 -11.44
CA GLN A 184 -4.75 -4.34 -10.88
C GLN A 184 -5.57 -5.03 -11.98
N GLU A 185 -5.98 -4.30 -13.00
CA GLU A 185 -6.73 -4.84 -14.13
C GLU A 185 -5.91 -5.84 -14.98
N ARG A 186 -4.61 -5.56 -15.18
CA ARG A 186 -3.72 -6.43 -15.98
C ARG A 186 -3.35 -7.72 -15.26
N LEU A 187 -3.05 -7.62 -13.96
CA LEU A 187 -2.57 -8.75 -13.15
C LEU A 187 -3.73 -9.53 -12.51
N GLY A 188 -4.92 -8.94 -12.39
CA GLY A 188 -6.02 -9.49 -11.59
C GLY A 188 -5.68 -9.63 -10.12
N CYS A 189 -4.69 -8.86 -9.63
CA CYS A 189 -4.18 -8.96 -8.28
C CYS A 189 -5.07 -8.20 -7.28
N THR A 190 -5.02 -8.63 -6.03
CA THR A 190 -5.60 -7.90 -4.89
C THR A 190 -4.70 -6.72 -4.55
N SER A 191 -5.29 -5.55 -4.25
CA SER A 191 -4.54 -4.34 -3.90
C SER A 191 -5.01 -3.76 -2.58
N ILE A 192 -4.07 -3.39 -1.71
CA ILE A 192 -4.34 -2.61 -0.50
C ILE A 192 -3.58 -1.30 -0.60
N VAL A 193 -4.31 -0.20 -0.66
CA VAL A 193 -3.73 1.14 -0.77
C VAL A 193 -3.98 1.91 0.52
N VAL A 194 -2.92 2.29 1.19
CA VAL A 194 -3.00 3.21 2.34
C VAL A 194 -2.71 4.61 1.84
N THR A 195 -3.62 5.55 2.08
CA THR A 195 -3.44 6.95 1.70
C THR A 195 -4.29 7.88 2.56
N HIS A 196 -4.00 9.17 2.49
CA HIS A 196 -4.85 10.26 2.97
C HIS A 196 -5.40 11.11 1.81
N ASP A 197 -5.03 10.80 0.57
CA ASP A 197 -5.48 11.50 -0.64
C ASP A 197 -6.84 10.95 -1.11
N MET A 198 -7.88 11.76 -0.92
CA MET A 198 -9.26 11.39 -1.26
C MET A 198 -9.49 11.22 -2.76
N GLN A 199 -8.81 12.01 -3.61
CA GLN A 199 -8.97 11.88 -5.06
C GLN A 199 -8.42 10.55 -5.55
N SER A 200 -7.20 10.21 -5.12
CA SER A 200 -6.60 8.91 -5.42
C SER A 200 -7.46 7.77 -4.89
N ALA A 201 -7.95 7.88 -3.63
CA ALA A 201 -8.79 6.87 -3.00
C ALA A 201 -10.04 6.58 -3.83
N PHE A 202 -10.81 7.61 -4.19
CA PHE A 202 -12.04 7.45 -4.99
C PHE A 202 -11.80 6.96 -6.41
N TYR A 203 -10.61 7.18 -6.96
CA TYR A 203 -10.27 6.71 -8.30
C TYR A 203 -9.92 5.22 -8.35
N VAL A 204 -9.16 4.73 -7.35
CA VAL A 204 -8.62 3.37 -7.40
C VAL A 204 -9.47 2.34 -6.66
N ALA A 205 -10.27 2.75 -5.67
CA ALA A 205 -10.94 1.83 -4.75
C ALA A 205 -12.18 1.15 -5.31
N ASP A 206 -12.32 -0.13 -5.07
CA ASP A 206 -13.60 -0.84 -5.12
C ASP A 206 -14.34 -0.67 -3.78
N ARG A 207 -13.61 -0.76 -2.66
CA ARG A 207 -14.09 -0.45 -1.31
C ARG A 207 -13.13 0.47 -0.58
N ILE A 208 -13.68 1.24 0.36
CA ILE A 208 -12.92 2.15 1.22
C ILE A 208 -13.16 1.79 2.68
N ALA A 209 -12.09 1.79 3.47
CA ALA A 209 -12.11 1.63 4.92
C ALA A 209 -11.55 2.89 5.58
N LEU A 210 -12.25 3.48 6.53
CA LEU A 210 -11.74 4.57 7.36
C LEU A 210 -11.22 4.00 8.69
N LEU A 211 -9.92 4.11 8.91
CA LEU A 211 -9.24 3.73 10.14
C LEU A 211 -9.01 4.97 11.02
N ASP A 212 -9.60 4.99 12.20
CA ASP A 212 -9.42 6.04 13.19
C ASP A 212 -9.09 5.45 14.55
N LYS A 213 -8.02 5.95 15.18
CA LYS A 213 -7.58 5.52 16.52
C LYS A 213 -7.53 4.01 16.70
N GLY A 214 -7.02 3.31 15.68
CA GLY A 214 -6.83 1.86 15.69
C GLY A 214 -8.08 1.03 15.41
N LYS A 215 -9.21 1.64 15.04
CA LYS A 215 -10.46 0.93 14.71
C LYS A 215 -10.99 1.33 13.33
N PHE A 216 -11.61 0.41 12.63
CA PHE A 216 -12.38 0.76 11.45
C PHE A 216 -13.70 1.43 11.87
N ILE A 217 -13.90 2.65 11.37
CA ILE A 217 -15.14 3.42 11.58
C ILE A 217 -16.20 2.99 10.57
N GLU A 218 -15.77 2.73 9.34
CA GLU A 218 -16.61 2.25 8.25
C GLU A 218 -15.78 1.47 7.23
N VAL A 219 -16.37 0.45 6.64
CA VAL A 219 -15.83 -0.30 5.49
C VAL A 219 -16.98 -0.52 4.52
N SER A 220 -16.99 0.18 3.39
CA SER A 220 -18.10 0.14 2.42
C SER A 220 -17.61 0.28 0.99
N LYS A 221 -18.47 0.04 0.00
CA LYS A 221 -18.18 0.31 -1.41
C LYS A 221 -17.92 1.80 -1.59
N THR A 222 -17.11 2.14 -2.58
CA THR A 222 -16.69 3.54 -2.82
C THR A 222 -17.87 4.51 -2.93
N GLU A 223 -18.96 4.13 -3.62
CA GLU A 223 -20.13 5.00 -3.76
C GLU A 223 -20.91 5.14 -2.45
N ASP A 224 -21.03 4.06 -1.67
CA ASP A 224 -21.70 4.10 -0.35
C ASP A 224 -20.87 4.95 0.62
N PHE A 225 -19.54 4.84 0.58
CA PHE A 225 -18.62 5.63 1.39
C PHE A 225 -18.75 7.15 1.13
N LYS A 226 -18.82 7.54 -0.14
CA LYS A 226 -19.04 8.96 -0.53
C LYS A 226 -20.31 9.53 0.08
N ASN A 227 -21.37 8.73 0.13
CA ASN A 227 -22.69 9.11 0.62
C ASN A 227 -22.97 8.65 2.06
N SER A 228 -21.94 8.27 2.80
CA SER A 228 -22.10 7.74 4.16
C SER A 228 -22.80 8.75 5.07
N PRO A 229 -23.79 8.32 5.85
CA PRO A 229 -24.42 9.18 6.87
C PRO A 229 -23.55 9.35 8.12
N ASN A 230 -22.40 8.69 8.21
CA ASN A 230 -21.52 8.75 9.37
C ASN A 230 -20.80 10.11 9.41
N PRO A 231 -20.98 10.92 10.47
CA PRO A 231 -20.36 12.25 10.55
C PRO A 231 -18.84 12.23 10.48
N LYS A 232 -18.18 11.20 11.04
CA LYS A 232 -16.72 11.07 10.98
C LYS A 232 -16.21 10.80 9.56
N VAL A 233 -16.96 10.04 8.77
CA VAL A 233 -16.64 9.80 7.37
C VAL A 233 -16.78 11.09 6.58
N GLN A 234 -17.87 11.82 6.74
CA GLN A 234 -18.08 13.11 6.07
C GLN A 234 -17.05 14.15 6.48
N GLN A 235 -16.74 14.23 7.77
CA GLN A 235 -15.66 15.10 8.28
C GLN A 235 -14.32 14.80 7.59
N PHE A 236 -13.99 13.52 7.44
CA PHE A 236 -12.75 13.11 6.77
C PHE A 236 -12.77 13.43 5.27
N ILE A 237 -13.88 13.17 4.58
CA ILE A 237 -14.05 13.48 3.15
C ILE A 237 -13.89 14.98 2.88
N HIS A 238 -14.45 15.83 3.73
CA HIS A 238 -14.42 17.29 3.55
C HIS A 238 -13.17 17.96 4.15
N GLY A 239 -12.30 17.20 4.83
CA GLY A 239 -11.10 17.74 5.47
C GLY A 239 -11.41 18.71 6.62
N GLU A 240 -12.55 18.50 7.30
CA GLU A 240 -12.95 19.35 8.41
C GLU A 240 -12.11 19.07 9.66
N ALA A 241 -11.53 20.10 10.25
CA ALA A 241 -10.72 19.97 11.45
C ALA A 241 -11.57 19.54 12.65
N GLU A 242 -11.05 18.63 13.50
CA GLU A 242 -11.64 18.44 14.83
C GLU A 242 -11.55 19.75 15.61
N ALA A 243 -12.62 20.10 16.33
CA ALA A 243 -12.62 21.28 17.19
C ALA A 243 -11.52 21.13 18.25
N ILE A 244 -10.46 21.91 18.12
CA ILE A 244 -9.43 22.02 19.15
C ILE A 244 -9.90 23.15 20.06
N ASP A 245 -10.01 22.91 21.38
CA ASP A 245 -10.16 23.95 22.38
C ASP A 245 -8.90 24.83 22.35
N ILE A 246 -8.94 25.84 21.48
CA ILE A 246 -7.91 26.88 21.48
C ILE A 246 -8.15 27.69 22.74
N VAL A 247 -7.40 27.39 23.81
CA VAL A 247 -7.32 28.26 24.99
C VAL A 247 -6.71 29.58 24.51
N THR A 248 -7.56 30.50 24.07
CA THR A 248 -7.16 31.87 23.83
C THR A 248 -6.80 32.45 25.20
N ARG A 249 -5.49 32.56 25.50
CA ARG A 249 -5.01 33.46 26.58
C ARG A 249 -5.37 34.91 26.22
N ARG A 250 -6.60 35.26 26.49
CA ARG A 250 -7.01 36.65 26.66
C ARG A 250 -7.43 36.75 28.12
N ASP A 251 -6.45 37.08 28.96
CA ASP A 251 -6.63 37.76 30.22
C ASP A 251 -5.24 37.97 30.85
N ARG A 252 -4.63 39.07 30.45
CA ARG A 252 -3.71 39.86 31.30
C ARG A 252 -3.76 41.30 30.84
#